data_c844d08ccb394cf20d7ac0f7af5a7192
#
_entry.id   c844d08ccb394cf20d7ac0f7af5a7192
#
_cell.length_a   1.000
_cell.length_b   1.000
_cell.length_c   1.000
_cell.angle_alpha   90.00
_cell.angle_beta   90.00
_cell.angle_gamma   90.00
#
_symmetry.space_group_name_H-M   'P 1'
#
loop_
_entity.id
_entity.type
_entity.pdbx_description
1 polymer ?
#
loop_
_entity_poly.entity_id
_entity_poly.type
_entity_poly.pdbx_seq_one_letter_code
_entity_poly.pdbx_strand_id
1 'polypeptide(L)'
;MPEIWLNYGITDVVLDIKAENLEQKIDSDAKTLEDEAINEKIASIDLKKPMELVVLHNSKPVQKIISSLFTMCEQKSAPFPKILAEKKILNLVKSGLPEGSSINEFDNADISNSNLVFMGEVEFDGLFGYETIATRLIKKFGHDSMLSAYAKRKDNLPAPGQPTESFEEAKKFADNFEIQGIEIIANSSGIVDFVLGHPSKTVSATKTLESFGIKDIGEQKSMIISTGKDASNDTLGKSLSSLWNCAGAIKKDGLAILVAECKGGLGSDAIQQFIEDRLSVEQLRNPAKYVNGMEDLLFLSEIQKNFQIGLVSILPEFYAKKLSMISLPGIKYAMDYILKTQGTRQKVAVVSDGARLLLR
;
A
#
# COMPACT_ATOMS: atom_id res chain seq x y z
N MET A 1 -16.09 15.94 23.36
CA MET A 1 -16.05 14.77 22.48
C MET A 1 -14.62 14.60 22.06
N PRO A 2 -14.05 13.41 22.09
CA PRO A 2 -12.71 13.23 21.56
C PRO A 2 -12.71 13.49 20.06
N GLU A 3 -11.78 14.31 19.60
CA GLU A 3 -11.48 14.55 18.19
C GLU A 3 -10.41 13.55 17.75
N ILE A 4 -10.69 12.77 16.71
CA ILE A 4 -9.72 11.86 16.12
C ILE A 4 -9.34 12.41 14.74
N TRP A 5 -8.08 12.74 14.57
CA TRP A 5 -7.53 13.18 13.30
C TRP A 5 -7.24 11.96 12.45
N LEU A 6 -7.81 11.92 11.24
CA LEU A 6 -7.63 10.85 10.26
C LEU A 6 -6.99 11.42 9.01
N ASN A 7 -6.04 10.71 8.48
CA ASN A 7 -5.40 11.08 7.22
C ASN A 7 -6.40 10.97 6.06
N TYR A 8 -6.36 11.97 5.19
CA TYR A 8 -7.20 12.06 3.99
C TYR A 8 -6.35 12.63 2.85
N GLY A 9 -5.69 11.75 2.12
CA GLY A 9 -4.63 12.14 1.19
C GLY A 9 -3.47 12.79 1.94
N ILE A 10 -3.06 13.98 1.50
CA ILE A 10 -2.00 14.77 2.15
C ILE A 10 -2.51 15.64 3.31
N THR A 11 -3.82 15.72 3.50
CA THR A 11 -4.49 16.50 4.54
C THR A 11 -5.02 15.59 5.65
N ASP A 12 -5.63 16.21 6.67
CA ASP A 12 -6.30 15.49 7.74
C ASP A 12 -7.78 15.92 7.79
N VAL A 13 -8.64 14.99 8.19
CA VAL A 13 -10.05 15.24 8.52
C VAL A 13 -10.30 14.90 9.97
N VAL A 14 -11.19 15.63 10.60
CA VAL A 14 -11.53 15.45 12.03
C VAL A 14 -12.77 14.59 12.14
N LEU A 15 -12.66 13.47 12.83
CA LEU A 15 -13.77 12.63 13.25
C LEU A 15 -14.19 13.03 14.66
N ASP A 16 -15.36 13.65 14.78
CA ASP A 16 -16.03 13.87 16.06
C ASP A 16 -16.76 12.60 16.46
N ILE A 17 -16.32 11.95 17.53
CA ILE A 17 -16.95 10.73 18.04
C ILE A 17 -17.21 10.86 19.54
N LYS A 18 -18.40 10.45 20.00
CA LYS A 18 -18.66 10.38 21.42
C LYS A 18 -17.86 9.24 22.04
N ALA A 19 -17.38 9.42 23.28
CA ALA A 19 -16.63 8.39 23.99
C ALA A 19 -17.40 7.06 24.11
N GLU A 20 -18.73 7.13 24.26
CA GLU A 20 -19.61 5.95 24.30
C GLU A 20 -19.70 5.17 22.98
N ASN A 21 -19.41 5.83 21.85
CA ASN A 21 -19.41 5.22 20.52
C ASN A 21 -18.00 4.82 20.02
N LEU A 22 -16.95 5.20 20.73
CA LEU A 22 -15.59 4.77 20.39
C LEU A 22 -15.30 3.42 21.06
N GLU A 23 -15.05 2.39 20.26
CA GLU A 23 -14.56 1.11 20.79
C GLU A 23 -13.07 1.20 21.11
N GLN A 24 -12.28 1.53 20.09
CA GLN A 24 -10.84 1.72 20.22
C GLN A 24 -10.28 2.54 19.04
N LYS A 25 -9.16 3.21 19.26
CA LYS A 25 -8.30 3.77 18.22
C LYS A 25 -7.12 2.86 18.02
N ILE A 26 -6.80 2.52 16.76
CA ILE A 26 -5.78 1.56 16.40
C ILE A 26 -4.70 2.29 15.60
N ASP A 27 -3.50 2.33 16.17
CA ASP A 27 -2.30 2.94 15.61
C ASP A 27 -1.13 1.95 15.66
N SER A 28 -0.07 2.20 14.88
CA SER A 28 1.20 1.50 15.02
C SER A 28 2.05 2.18 16.10
N ASP A 29 2.64 1.37 16.96
CA ASP A 29 3.45 1.78 18.11
C ASP A 29 4.92 1.34 18.03
N ALA A 30 5.37 0.84 16.88
CA ALA A 30 6.75 0.41 16.69
C ALA A 30 7.72 1.59 16.74
N LYS A 31 8.86 1.35 17.42
CA LYS A 31 9.96 2.32 17.47
C LYS A 31 10.62 2.46 16.11
N THR A 32 10.87 3.68 15.70
CA THR A 32 11.56 4.02 14.45
C THR A 32 13.07 4.15 14.66
N LEU A 33 13.82 3.98 13.57
CA LEU A 33 15.26 4.20 13.55
C LEU A 33 15.56 5.69 13.63
N GLU A 34 16.57 6.03 14.43
CA GLU A 34 17.19 7.36 14.44
C GLU A 34 18.11 7.54 13.23
N ASP A 35 18.45 8.79 12.90
CA ASP A 35 19.25 9.13 11.73
C ASP A 35 20.63 8.45 11.72
N GLU A 36 21.26 8.31 12.89
CA GLU A 36 22.53 7.63 13.02
C GLU A 36 22.45 6.16 12.62
N ALA A 37 21.42 5.44 13.07
CA ALA A 37 21.22 4.03 12.72
C ALA A 37 20.90 3.85 11.23
N ILE A 38 20.15 4.78 10.61
CA ILE A 38 19.92 4.80 9.17
C ILE A 38 21.25 4.95 8.44
N ASN A 39 22.07 5.93 8.83
CA ASN A 39 23.35 6.22 8.20
C ASN A 39 24.34 5.05 8.34
N GLU A 40 24.40 4.39 9.50
CA GLU A 40 25.23 3.19 9.73
C GLU A 40 24.86 2.06 8.75
N LYS A 41 23.57 1.80 8.56
CA LYS A 41 23.11 0.79 7.60
C LYS A 41 23.44 1.18 6.15
N ILE A 42 23.23 2.44 5.76
CA ILE A 42 23.58 2.95 4.42
C ILE A 42 25.09 2.87 4.19
N ALA A 43 25.92 3.05 5.20
CA ALA A 43 27.38 2.96 5.09
C ALA A 43 27.87 1.57 4.62
N SER A 44 27.03 0.53 4.75
CA SER A 44 27.33 -0.83 4.23
C SER A 44 27.15 -0.96 2.71
N ILE A 45 26.50 0.02 2.06
CA ILE A 45 26.34 0.05 0.60
C ILE A 45 27.65 0.47 -0.05
N ASP A 46 28.06 -0.23 -1.12
CA ASP A 46 29.23 0.15 -1.92
C ASP A 46 28.90 1.37 -2.82
N LEU A 47 29.08 2.57 -2.25
CA LEU A 47 28.81 3.83 -2.94
C LEU A 47 29.90 4.24 -3.95
N LYS A 48 31.00 3.48 -4.08
CA LYS A 48 32.06 3.80 -5.05
C LYS A 48 31.69 3.46 -6.49
N LYS A 49 30.73 2.52 -6.65
CA LYS A 49 30.22 2.14 -7.96
C LYS A 49 29.07 3.08 -8.38
N PRO A 50 28.99 3.44 -9.67
CA PRO A 50 27.83 4.12 -10.19
C PRO A 50 26.56 3.34 -9.88
N MET A 51 25.55 4.02 -9.32
CA MET A 51 24.26 3.42 -8.93
C MET A 51 23.13 4.10 -9.69
N GLU A 52 22.25 3.32 -10.29
CA GLU A 52 20.96 3.76 -10.79
C GLU A 52 19.87 3.30 -9.83
N LEU A 53 19.32 4.23 -9.06
CA LEU A 53 18.33 3.94 -8.02
C LEU A 53 16.91 4.05 -8.61
N VAL A 54 16.24 2.92 -8.78
CA VAL A 54 14.88 2.83 -9.29
C VAL A 54 13.89 2.90 -8.14
N VAL A 55 13.17 4.00 -8.06
CA VAL A 55 12.13 4.22 -7.04
C VAL A 55 10.81 3.64 -7.53
N LEU A 56 10.34 2.56 -6.88
CA LEU A 56 9.10 1.87 -7.21
C LEU A 56 7.90 2.35 -6.40
N HIS A 57 8.15 3.07 -5.31
CA HIS A 57 7.16 3.57 -4.39
C HIS A 57 7.60 4.93 -3.85
N ASN A 58 6.71 5.91 -3.79
CA ASN A 58 7.02 7.23 -3.25
C ASN A 58 6.34 7.43 -1.89
N SER A 59 7.14 7.44 -0.83
CA SER A 59 6.71 7.71 0.54
C SER A 59 7.74 8.57 1.27
N LYS A 60 7.37 9.14 2.41
CA LYS A 60 8.33 9.87 3.27
C LYS A 60 9.51 8.99 3.70
N PRO A 61 9.32 7.71 4.12
CA PRO A 61 10.42 6.79 4.38
C PRO A 61 11.37 6.61 3.19
N VAL A 62 10.83 6.43 1.99
CA VAL A 62 11.63 6.32 0.75
C VAL A 62 12.45 7.59 0.51
N GLN A 63 11.82 8.76 0.58
CA GLN A 63 12.50 10.05 0.42
C GLN A 63 13.61 10.26 1.47
N LYS A 64 13.38 9.81 2.73
CA LYS A 64 14.38 9.88 3.81
C LYS A 64 15.61 9.03 3.48
N ILE A 65 15.44 7.79 3.00
CA ILE A 65 16.58 6.94 2.58
C ILE A 65 17.34 7.57 1.42
N ILE A 66 16.64 8.14 0.42
CA ILE A 66 17.30 8.85 -0.69
C ILE A 66 18.15 10.01 -0.15
N SER A 67 17.57 10.85 0.70
CA SER A 67 18.30 12.00 1.29
C SER A 67 19.53 11.54 2.09
N SER A 68 19.42 10.47 2.86
CA SER A 68 20.54 9.90 3.61
C SER A 68 21.62 9.32 2.69
N LEU A 69 21.24 8.69 1.56
CA LEU A 69 22.19 8.23 0.53
C LEU A 69 22.97 9.41 -0.08
N PHE A 70 22.30 10.49 -0.42
CA PHE A 70 22.95 11.70 -0.96
C PHE A 70 23.93 12.30 0.05
N THR A 71 23.53 12.49 1.30
CA THR A 71 24.40 12.99 2.37
C THR A 71 25.64 12.09 2.54
N MET A 72 25.46 10.78 2.49
CA MET A 72 26.57 9.81 2.61
C MET A 72 27.52 9.90 1.40
N CYS A 73 27.00 10.09 0.19
CA CYS A 73 27.82 10.29 -1.02
C CYS A 73 28.66 11.56 -0.90
N GLU A 74 28.10 12.67 -0.41
CA GLU A 74 28.84 13.90 -0.16
C GLU A 74 29.99 13.69 0.84
N GLN A 75 29.70 13.07 1.99
CA GLN A 75 30.68 12.79 3.04
C GLN A 75 31.84 11.91 2.57
N LYS A 76 31.54 10.93 1.71
CA LYS A 76 32.55 9.99 1.18
C LYS A 76 33.17 10.43 -0.15
N SER A 77 32.78 11.61 -0.68
CA SER A 77 33.17 12.08 -2.02
C SER A 77 32.89 11.00 -3.11
N ALA A 78 31.75 10.31 -2.96
CA ALA A 78 31.28 9.29 -3.89
C ALA A 78 30.32 9.91 -4.93
N PRO A 79 30.15 9.28 -6.11
CA PRO A 79 29.19 9.77 -7.11
C PRO A 79 27.77 9.66 -6.58
N PHE A 80 26.94 10.67 -6.85
CA PHE A 80 25.52 10.61 -6.51
C PHE A 80 24.80 9.54 -7.34
N PRO A 81 23.82 8.84 -6.75
CA PRO A 81 22.99 7.91 -7.49
C PRO A 81 22.15 8.66 -8.53
N LYS A 82 22.04 8.09 -9.73
CA LYS A 82 21.07 8.53 -10.73
C LYS A 82 19.69 8.01 -10.32
N ILE A 83 18.73 8.92 -10.09
CA ILE A 83 17.37 8.52 -9.68
C ILE A 83 16.54 8.22 -10.92
N LEU A 84 15.85 7.10 -10.89
CA LEU A 84 14.91 6.65 -11.91
C LEU A 84 13.56 6.39 -11.25
N ALA A 85 12.46 6.78 -11.90
CA ALA A 85 11.12 6.51 -11.40
C ALA A 85 10.13 6.29 -12.55
N GLU A 86 9.05 5.58 -12.27
CA GLU A 86 7.97 5.48 -13.24
C GLU A 86 7.33 6.84 -13.51
N LYS A 87 6.88 7.07 -14.74
CA LYS A 87 6.22 8.30 -15.18
C LYS A 87 5.10 8.74 -14.22
N LYS A 88 4.32 7.77 -13.71
CA LYS A 88 3.19 8.03 -12.81
C LYS A 88 3.60 8.68 -11.48
N ILE A 89 4.76 8.32 -10.94
CA ILE A 89 5.26 8.81 -9.65
C ILE A 89 6.45 9.79 -9.79
N LEU A 90 6.94 10.03 -11.01
CA LEU A 90 8.14 10.82 -11.27
C LEU A 90 8.08 12.21 -10.63
N ASN A 91 6.98 12.93 -10.81
CA ASN A 91 6.81 14.26 -10.23
C ASN A 91 6.73 14.23 -8.70
N LEU A 92 6.14 13.19 -8.12
CA LEU A 92 6.05 13.00 -6.66
C LEU A 92 7.44 12.73 -6.08
N VAL A 93 8.20 11.83 -6.70
CA VAL A 93 9.59 11.54 -6.29
C VAL A 93 10.44 12.81 -6.42
N LYS A 94 10.35 13.53 -7.56
CA LYS A 94 11.11 14.76 -7.82
C LYS A 94 10.91 15.81 -6.74
N SER A 95 9.70 16.00 -6.25
CA SER A 95 9.39 17.00 -5.22
C SER A 95 10.04 16.73 -3.86
N GLY A 96 10.47 15.50 -3.60
CA GLY A 96 11.13 15.09 -2.35
C GLY A 96 12.64 14.86 -2.47
N LEU A 97 13.24 15.10 -3.65
CA LEU A 97 14.68 14.92 -3.84
C LEU A 97 15.48 16.11 -3.30
N PRO A 98 16.72 15.87 -2.84
CA PRO A 98 17.67 16.95 -2.52
C PRO A 98 17.89 17.90 -3.71
N GLU A 99 18.20 19.16 -3.41
CA GLU A 99 18.48 20.17 -4.43
C GLU A 99 19.67 19.75 -5.33
N GLY A 100 19.55 19.96 -6.63
CA GLY A 100 20.57 19.55 -7.61
C GLY A 100 20.49 18.08 -8.06
N SER A 101 19.56 17.28 -7.50
CA SER A 101 19.35 15.90 -7.93
C SER A 101 18.76 15.83 -9.34
N SER A 102 19.21 14.86 -10.14
CA SER A 102 18.60 14.53 -11.43
C SER A 102 17.69 13.30 -11.29
N ILE A 103 16.50 13.37 -11.90
CA ILE A 103 15.58 12.25 -12.01
C ILE A 103 15.19 12.03 -13.46
N ASN A 104 15.16 10.79 -13.90
CA ASN A 104 14.71 10.39 -15.23
C ASN A 104 13.58 9.37 -15.15
N GLU A 105 12.82 9.28 -16.22
CA GLU A 105 11.83 8.21 -16.36
C GLU A 105 12.54 6.85 -16.44
N PHE A 106 12.06 5.88 -15.67
CA PHE A 106 12.50 4.49 -15.78
C PHE A 106 11.78 3.88 -16.97
N ASP A 107 12.49 3.77 -18.08
CA ASP A 107 12.00 3.08 -19.27
C ASP A 107 12.27 1.58 -19.16
N ASN A 108 11.33 0.77 -19.63
CA ASN A 108 11.26 -0.68 -19.45
C ASN A 108 12.41 -1.46 -20.11
N ALA A 109 13.38 -0.79 -20.72
CA ALA A 109 14.27 -1.39 -21.69
C ALA A 109 15.24 -2.42 -21.09
N ASP A 110 15.66 -2.32 -19.82
CA ASP A 110 16.66 -3.27 -19.31
C ASP A 110 16.68 -3.37 -17.78
N ILE A 111 15.84 -4.26 -17.23
CA ILE A 111 15.91 -4.63 -15.80
C ILE A 111 17.11 -5.53 -15.46
N SER A 112 17.87 -5.98 -16.46
CA SER A 112 19.04 -6.84 -16.28
C SER A 112 20.34 -6.06 -16.05
N ASN A 113 20.30 -4.73 -16.04
CA ASN A 113 21.47 -3.90 -15.77
C ASN A 113 21.95 -4.08 -14.32
N SER A 114 23.16 -4.57 -14.12
CA SER A 114 23.76 -4.85 -12.81
C SER A 114 23.96 -3.64 -11.90
N ASN A 115 23.81 -2.41 -12.41
CA ASN A 115 23.91 -1.18 -11.64
C ASN A 115 22.55 -0.73 -11.06
N LEU A 116 21.46 -1.41 -11.40
CA LEU A 116 20.13 -1.09 -10.89
C LEU A 116 19.98 -1.52 -9.43
N VAL A 117 19.57 -0.57 -8.61
CA VAL A 117 19.14 -0.82 -7.24
C VAL A 117 17.69 -0.39 -7.13
N PHE A 118 16.81 -1.32 -6.87
CA PHE A 118 15.38 -1.04 -6.71
C PHE A 118 15.08 -0.63 -5.28
N MET A 119 14.18 0.33 -5.10
CA MET A 119 13.76 0.79 -3.77
C MET A 119 12.24 0.82 -3.67
N GLY A 120 11.72 0.28 -2.56
CA GLY A 120 10.30 0.30 -2.26
C GLY A 120 10.02 0.04 -0.78
N GLU A 121 8.82 0.41 -0.35
CA GLU A 121 8.32 0.09 0.98
C GLU A 121 7.63 -1.26 0.96
N VAL A 122 7.86 -2.06 2.00
CA VAL A 122 7.19 -3.35 2.20
C VAL A 122 5.85 -3.10 2.87
N GLU A 123 4.78 -3.62 2.27
CA GLU A 123 3.41 -3.46 2.72
C GLU A 123 2.70 -4.82 2.75
N PHE A 124 1.53 -4.89 3.39
CA PHE A 124 0.63 -6.03 3.22
C PHE A 124 -0.08 -5.95 1.87
N ASP A 125 -0.31 -7.10 1.22
CA ASP A 125 -0.94 -7.19 -0.10
C ASP A 125 -1.97 -8.32 -0.14
N GLY A 126 -3.12 -8.06 -0.76
CA GLY A 126 -4.23 -9.01 -0.79
C GLY A 126 -3.95 -10.25 -1.63
N LEU A 127 -3.20 -10.15 -2.72
CA LEU A 127 -2.90 -11.27 -3.62
C LEU A 127 -1.62 -12.01 -3.21
N PHE A 128 -0.55 -11.27 -2.97
CA PHE A 128 0.75 -11.83 -2.66
C PHE A 128 0.96 -12.10 -1.16
N GLY A 129 0.12 -11.53 -0.32
CA GLY A 129 0.31 -11.48 1.14
C GLY A 129 1.15 -10.28 1.56
N TYR A 130 2.21 -9.99 0.80
CA TYR A 130 3.10 -8.84 1.00
C TYR A 130 3.40 -8.16 -0.33
N GLU A 131 3.40 -6.85 -0.35
CA GLU A 131 3.95 -6.07 -1.46
C GLU A 131 5.42 -5.77 -1.16
N THR A 132 6.31 -6.21 -2.06
CA THR A 132 7.77 -6.09 -1.97
C THR A 132 8.30 -5.65 -3.33
N ILE A 133 9.60 -5.42 -3.44
CA ILE A 133 10.21 -5.15 -4.75
C ILE A 133 9.91 -6.30 -5.72
N ALA A 134 10.02 -7.56 -5.31
CA ALA A 134 9.74 -8.71 -6.17
C ALA A 134 8.30 -8.69 -6.73
N THR A 135 7.30 -8.38 -5.90
CA THR A 135 5.90 -8.31 -6.34
C THR A 135 5.63 -7.10 -7.23
N ARG A 136 6.27 -5.97 -6.98
CA ARG A 136 6.19 -4.79 -7.86
C ARG A 136 6.81 -5.07 -9.23
N LEU A 137 7.92 -5.80 -9.27
CA LEU A 137 8.58 -6.18 -10.52
C LEU A 137 7.72 -7.12 -11.37
N ILE A 138 7.12 -8.16 -10.79
CA ILE A 138 6.24 -9.06 -11.54
C ILE A 138 4.97 -8.36 -12.01
N LYS A 139 4.35 -7.49 -11.20
CA LYS A 139 3.21 -6.67 -11.59
C LYS A 139 3.52 -5.80 -12.82
N LYS A 140 4.75 -5.26 -12.89
CA LYS A 140 5.16 -4.35 -13.95
C LYS A 140 5.68 -5.05 -15.20
N PHE A 141 6.52 -6.06 -15.05
CA PHE A 141 7.27 -6.68 -16.14
C PHE A 141 6.90 -8.14 -16.41
N GLY A 142 6.10 -8.74 -15.52
CA GLY A 142 5.89 -10.18 -15.51
C GLY A 142 4.88 -10.71 -16.55
N HIS A 143 4.04 -9.85 -17.16
CA HIS A 143 3.04 -10.27 -18.15
C HIS A 143 2.41 -11.65 -17.87
N ASP A 144 2.89 -12.71 -18.56
CA ASP A 144 2.40 -14.09 -18.39
C ASP A 144 2.71 -14.65 -16.99
N SER A 145 3.86 -14.28 -16.41
CA SER A 145 4.20 -14.65 -15.03
C SER A 145 3.24 -14.02 -14.04
N MET A 146 2.79 -12.78 -14.28
CA MET A 146 1.77 -12.12 -13.45
C MET A 146 0.41 -12.81 -13.57
N LEU A 147 0.02 -13.25 -14.76
CA LEU A 147 -1.19 -14.04 -14.96
C LEU A 147 -1.09 -15.38 -14.21
N SER A 148 0.06 -16.04 -14.29
CA SER A 148 0.33 -17.29 -13.54
C SER A 148 0.23 -17.05 -12.02
N ALA A 149 0.86 -15.98 -11.50
CA ALA A 149 0.79 -15.62 -10.09
C ALA A 149 -0.66 -15.35 -9.65
N TYR A 150 -1.43 -14.61 -10.44
CA TYR A 150 -2.84 -14.37 -10.18
C TYR A 150 -3.66 -15.67 -10.14
N ALA A 151 -3.42 -16.60 -11.06
CA ALA A 151 -4.12 -17.89 -11.10
C ALA A 151 -3.84 -18.79 -9.89
N LYS A 152 -2.69 -18.60 -9.21
CA LYS A 152 -2.29 -19.36 -8.01
C LYS A 152 -2.93 -18.88 -6.70
N ARG A 153 -3.78 -17.87 -6.72
CA ARG A 153 -4.55 -17.50 -5.52
C ARG A 153 -5.39 -18.69 -5.04
N LYS A 154 -5.46 -18.89 -3.73
CA LYS A 154 -6.19 -20.01 -3.12
C LYS A 154 -7.70 -19.90 -3.34
N ASP A 155 -8.22 -18.68 -3.18
CA ASP A 155 -9.64 -18.35 -3.33
C ASP A 155 -9.79 -16.93 -3.88
N ASN A 156 -10.99 -16.36 -3.79
CA ASN A 156 -11.28 -15.01 -4.27
C ASN A 156 -11.28 -13.96 -3.15
N LEU A 157 -10.76 -14.30 -1.97
CA LEU A 157 -10.65 -13.39 -0.84
C LEU A 157 -9.23 -12.83 -0.73
N PRO A 158 -9.06 -11.62 -0.21
CA PRO A 158 -7.73 -11.09 0.06
C PRO A 158 -7.04 -11.88 1.18
N ALA A 159 -5.75 -12.13 1.03
CA ALA A 159 -4.94 -12.90 1.99
C ALA A 159 -3.70 -12.13 2.48
N PRO A 160 -3.84 -10.86 2.97
CA PRO A 160 -2.71 -10.07 3.41
C PRO A 160 -2.02 -10.72 4.61
N GLY A 161 -0.68 -10.59 4.67
CA GLY A 161 0.14 -11.13 5.75
C GLY A 161 0.19 -12.66 5.77
N GLN A 162 -0.09 -13.32 4.65
CA GLN A 162 0.04 -14.77 4.50
C GLN A 162 1.01 -15.10 3.37
N PRO A 163 1.91 -16.07 3.54
CA PRO A 163 2.74 -16.55 2.44
C PRO A 163 1.83 -17.27 1.43
N THR A 164 1.74 -16.71 0.21
CA THR A 164 0.91 -17.25 -0.88
C THR A 164 1.76 -17.91 -1.95
N GLU A 165 1.18 -18.84 -2.74
CA GLU A 165 1.85 -19.37 -3.92
C GLU A 165 2.10 -18.28 -4.97
N SER A 166 1.24 -17.25 -5.01
CA SER A 166 1.43 -16.06 -5.85
C SER A 166 2.71 -15.30 -5.47
N PHE A 167 3.02 -15.20 -4.18
CA PHE A 167 4.26 -14.57 -3.69
C PHE A 167 5.52 -15.35 -4.12
N GLU A 168 5.45 -16.70 -4.06
CA GLU A 168 6.55 -17.54 -4.55
C GLU A 168 6.79 -17.36 -6.06
N GLU A 169 5.76 -17.14 -6.87
CA GLU A 169 5.94 -16.80 -8.28
C GLU A 169 6.61 -15.44 -8.48
N ALA A 170 6.28 -14.44 -7.66
CA ALA A 170 6.97 -13.15 -7.72
C ALA A 170 8.46 -13.26 -7.36
N LYS A 171 8.81 -14.07 -6.36
CA LYS A 171 10.21 -14.34 -6.00
C LYS A 171 10.94 -15.07 -7.12
N LYS A 172 10.35 -16.10 -7.72
CA LYS A 172 10.93 -16.81 -8.87
C LYS A 172 11.14 -15.88 -10.07
N PHE A 173 10.20 -14.95 -10.31
CA PHE A 173 10.35 -13.95 -11.35
C PHE A 173 11.56 -13.05 -11.08
N ALA A 174 11.72 -12.57 -9.85
CA ALA A 174 12.88 -11.75 -9.46
C ALA A 174 14.21 -12.51 -9.54
N ASP A 175 14.22 -13.83 -9.30
CA ASP A 175 15.43 -14.66 -9.39
C ASP A 175 16.03 -14.75 -10.81
N ASN A 176 15.29 -14.34 -11.84
CA ASN A 176 15.82 -14.30 -13.20
C ASN A 176 16.77 -13.11 -13.46
N PHE A 177 16.92 -12.20 -12.51
CA PHE A 177 17.67 -10.95 -12.68
C PHE A 177 18.75 -10.81 -11.60
N GLU A 178 19.91 -10.31 -11.98
CA GLU A 178 21.00 -9.95 -11.04
C GLU A 178 20.80 -8.52 -10.53
N ILE A 179 19.82 -8.31 -9.66
CA ILE A 179 19.42 -7.02 -9.15
C ILE A 179 19.59 -6.91 -7.64
N GLN A 180 19.70 -5.68 -7.14
CA GLN A 180 19.71 -5.38 -5.71
C GLN A 180 18.46 -4.60 -5.33
N GLY A 181 18.06 -4.71 -4.08
CA GLY A 181 16.91 -4.00 -3.54
C GLY A 181 17.17 -3.38 -2.17
N ILE A 182 16.46 -2.30 -1.92
CA ILE A 182 16.33 -1.65 -0.61
C ILE A 182 14.85 -1.75 -0.23
N GLU A 183 14.53 -2.78 0.56
CA GLU A 183 13.17 -3.00 1.09
C GLU A 183 13.02 -2.22 2.39
N ILE A 184 12.19 -1.19 2.39
CA ILE A 184 11.97 -0.29 3.53
C ILE A 184 10.76 -0.76 4.31
N ILE A 185 10.87 -0.87 5.62
CA ILE A 185 9.79 -1.21 6.53
C ILE A 185 9.49 0.03 7.37
N ALA A 186 8.26 0.53 7.30
CA ALA A 186 7.87 1.76 7.96
C ALA A 186 6.52 1.66 8.68
N ASN A 187 6.29 2.59 9.60
CA ASN A 187 4.99 2.87 10.19
C ASN A 187 4.62 4.34 9.98
N SER A 188 3.53 4.80 10.59
CA SER A 188 3.08 6.20 10.50
C SER A 188 4.07 7.22 11.07
N SER A 189 5.01 6.79 11.93
CA SER A 189 6.02 7.64 12.58
C SER A 189 7.34 7.72 11.81
N GLY A 190 7.67 6.71 10.97
CA GLY A 190 8.91 6.70 10.20
C GLY A 190 9.42 5.30 9.85
N ILE A 191 10.71 5.20 9.58
CA ILE A 191 11.39 3.95 9.21
C ILE A 191 11.60 3.11 10.46
N VAL A 192 11.06 1.90 10.46
CA VAL A 192 11.28 0.89 11.52
C VAL A 192 12.55 0.10 11.22
N ASP A 193 12.74 -0.29 9.96
CA ASP A 193 13.92 -0.99 9.47
C ASP A 193 14.04 -0.86 7.95
N PHE A 194 15.14 -1.31 7.38
CA PHE A 194 15.27 -1.60 5.95
C PHE A 194 16.27 -2.71 5.70
N VAL A 195 16.04 -3.47 4.63
CA VAL A 195 16.85 -4.64 4.26
C VAL A 195 17.47 -4.42 2.89
N LEU A 196 18.76 -4.71 2.81
CA LEU A 196 19.55 -4.64 1.58
C LEU A 196 19.76 -6.06 1.06
N GLY A 197 19.58 -6.28 -0.24
CA GLY A 197 19.83 -7.58 -0.85
C GLY A 197 19.01 -7.86 -2.08
N HIS A 198 19.09 -9.11 -2.55
CA HIS A 198 18.30 -9.55 -3.69
C HIS A 198 16.80 -9.63 -3.32
N PRO A 199 15.87 -9.06 -4.14
CA PRO A 199 14.46 -8.96 -3.79
C PRO A 199 13.75 -10.28 -3.47
N SER A 200 14.21 -11.42 -4.04
CA SER A 200 13.64 -12.73 -3.72
C SER A 200 14.03 -13.27 -2.35
N LYS A 201 15.01 -12.66 -1.67
CA LYS A 201 15.59 -13.14 -0.39
C LYS A 201 15.23 -12.26 0.81
N THR A 202 14.26 -11.37 0.68
CA THR A 202 13.91 -10.35 1.67
C THR A 202 12.90 -10.83 2.73
N VAL A 203 12.92 -12.10 3.10
CA VAL A 203 12.02 -12.69 4.14
C VAL A 203 12.14 -11.98 5.50
N SER A 204 13.31 -11.43 5.83
CA SER A 204 13.48 -10.65 7.06
C SER A 204 12.63 -9.38 7.07
N ALA A 205 12.43 -8.74 5.93
CA ALA A 205 11.62 -7.53 5.81
C ALA A 205 10.14 -7.80 6.11
N THR A 206 9.56 -8.89 5.56
CA THR A 206 8.17 -9.27 5.86
C THR A 206 7.99 -9.66 7.33
N LYS A 207 8.94 -10.38 7.93
CA LYS A 207 8.91 -10.72 9.37
C LYS A 207 8.98 -9.48 10.26
N THR A 208 9.78 -8.50 9.90
CA THR A 208 9.82 -7.22 10.63
C THR A 208 8.47 -6.52 10.55
N LEU A 209 7.85 -6.43 9.35
CA LEU A 209 6.51 -5.86 9.18
C LEU A 209 5.47 -6.60 10.04
N GLU A 210 5.48 -7.94 10.03
CA GLU A 210 4.58 -8.76 10.86
C GLU A 210 4.68 -8.45 12.34
N SER A 211 5.90 -8.24 12.84
CA SER A 211 6.18 -8.12 14.28
C SER A 211 5.47 -6.94 14.95
N PHE A 212 5.14 -5.89 14.19
CA PHE A 212 4.42 -4.72 14.71
C PHE A 212 3.14 -4.38 13.96
N GLY A 213 3.04 -4.80 12.69
CA GLY A 213 1.91 -4.46 11.82
C GLY A 213 0.67 -5.30 12.08
N ILE A 214 0.80 -6.52 12.63
CA ILE A 214 -0.32 -7.40 12.92
C ILE A 214 -0.89 -7.09 14.31
N LYS A 215 -2.20 -6.78 14.36
CA LYS A 215 -2.93 -6.51 15.60
C LYS A 215 -4.16 -7.41 15.68
N ASP A 216 -4.27 -8.15 16.78
CA ASP A 216 -5.49 -8.90 17.10
C ASP A 216 -6.42 -8.01 17.91
N ILE A 217 -7.51 -7.61 17.30
CA ILE A 217 -8.50 -6.68 17.89
C ILE A 217 -9.87 -7.34 18.06
N GLY A 218 -10.01 -8.59 17.60
CA GLY A 218 -11.28 -9.28 17.52
C GLY A 218 -12.25 -8.66 16.50
N GLU A 219 -13.39 -9.30 16.33
CA GLU A 219 -14.39 -8.90 15.34
C GLU A 219 -15.09 -7.60 15.68
N GLN A 220 -15.09 -6.66 14.74
CA GLN A 220 -15.72 -5.35 14.83
C GLN A 220 -16.95 -5.25 13.92
N LYS A 221 -18.07 -4.77 14.45
CA LYS A 221 -19.30 -4.57 13.66
C LYS A 221 -19.23 -3.31 12.81
N SER A 222 -18.55 -2.27 13.28
CA SER A 222 -18.36 -1.01 12.54
C SER A 222 -16.92 -0.55 12.66
N MET A 223 -16.32 -0.21 11.52
CA MET A 223 -14.93 0.24 11.45
C MET A 223 -14.82 1.45 10.52
N ILE A 224 -14.04 2.46 10.93
CA ILE A 224 -13.60 3.57 10.07
C ILE A 224 -12.12 3.39 9.82
N ILE A 225 -11.73 3.33 8.55
CA ILE A 225 -10.37 2.98 8.11
C ILE A 225 -9.82 4.12 7.29
N SER A 226 -8.78 4.81 7.79
CA SER A 226 -7.99 5.76 7.01
C SER A 226 -6.84 5.04 6.31
N THR A 227 -6.49 5.48 5.10
CA THR A 227 -5.42 4.90 4.28
C THR A 227 -4.01 5.35 4.67
N GLY A 228 -3.89 6.14 5.75
CA GLY A 228 -2.61 6.72 6.14
C GLY A 228 -2.23 7.97 5.34
N LYS A 229 -1.21 8.68 5.81
CA LYS A 229 -0.72 9.96 5.24
C LYS A 229 0.41 9.70 4.25
N ASP A 230 0.08 9.06 3.15
CA ASP A 230 1.03 8.75 2.11
C ASP A 230 0.47 9.17 0.74
N ALA A 231 1.27 9.97 0.00
CA ALA A 231 0.88 10.41 -1.33
C ALA A 231 0.77 9.26 -2.34
N SER A 232 1.35 8.09 -2.06
CA SER A 232 1.19 6.90 -2.90
C SER A 232 -0.19 6.25 -2.79
N ASN A 233 -0.94 6.55 -1.71
CA ASN A 233 -2.30 6.05 -1.48
C ASN A 233 -3.38 7.00 -2.06
N ASP A 234 -3.04 7.76 -3.08
CA ASP A 234 -3.91 8.79 -3.66
C ASP A 234 -4.95 8.27 -4.66
N THR A 235 -4.96 6.97 -4.95
CA THR A 235 -5.94 6.34 -5.85
C THR A 235 -6.83 5.34 -5.12
N LEU A 236 -8.02 5.05 -5.68
CA LEU A 236 -8.94 4.06 -5.10
C LEU A 236 -8.29 2.67 -5.03
N GLY A 237 -7.66 2.20 -6.13
CA GLY A 237 -7.03 0.87 -6.16
C GLY A 237 -5.98 0.69 -5.05
N LYS A 238 -5.13 1.71 -4.83
CA LYS A 238 -4.16 1.67 -3.72
C LYS A 238 -4.84 1.75 -2.35
N SER A 239 -5.89 2.57 -2.22
CA SER A 239 -6.62 2.71 -0.96
C SER A 239 -7.33 1.43 -0.52
N LEU A 240 -7.73 0.57 -1.46
CA LEU A 240 -8.35 -0.72 -1.17
C LEU A 240 -7.44 -1.66 -0.37
N SER A 241 -6.11 -1.54 -0.47
CA SER A 241 -5.18 -2.31 0.36
C SER A 241 -5.47 -2.16 1.86
N SER A 242 -5.79 -0.94 2.30
CA SER A 242 -6.18 -0.67 3.70
C SER A 242 -7.45 -1.40 4.11
N LEU A 243 -8.39 -1.56 3.18
CA LEU A 243 -9.60 -2.35 3.42
C LEU A 243 -9.28 -3.85 3.50
N TRP A 244 -8.42 -4.37 2.60
CA TRP A 244 -7.99 -5.78 2.64
C TRP A 244 -7.31 -6.12 3.96
N ASN A 245 -6.45 -5.22 4.43
CA ASN A 245 -5.71 -5.39 5.68
C ASN A 245 -6.61 -5.40 6.92
N CYS A 246 -7.78 -4.77 6.85
CA CYS A 246 -8.73 -4.71 7.97
C CYS A 246 -9.89 -5.71 7.83
N ALA A 247 -10.08 -6.31 6.65
CA ALA A 247 -11.24 -7.14 6.35
C ALA A 247 -11.41 -8.34 7.29
N GLY A 248 -10.29 -8.93 7.76
CA GLY A 248 -10.30 -10.06 8.69
C GLY A 248 -10.90 -9.76 10.08
N ALA A 249 -10.89 -8.49 10.49
CA ALA A 249 -11.46 -8.04 11.75
C ALA A 249 -12.89 -7.48 11.61
N ILE A 250 -13.51 -7.55 10.42
CA ILE A 250 -14.87 -7.05 10.20
C ILE A 250 -15.87 -8.18 10.29
N LYS A 251 -16.82 -8.03 11.19
CA LYS A 251 -17.88 -9.00 11.43
C LYS A 251 -18.80 -9.15 10.23
N LYS A 252 -19.33 -10.37 10.05
CA LYS A 252 -20.42 -10.58 9.08
C LYS A 252 -21.59 -9.63 9.36
N ASP A 253 -22.19 -9.08 8.28
CA ASP A 253 -23.22 -8.04 8.32
C ASP A 253 -22.76 -6.74 9.00
N GLY A 254 -21.44 -6.52 9.05
CA GLY A 254 -20.82 -5.30 9.54
C GLY A 254 -20.75 -4.19 8.49
N LEU A 255 -20.11 -3.10 8.88
CA LEU A 255 -19.92 -1.91 8.05
C LEU A 255 -18.47 -1.40 8.19
N ALA A 256 -17.73 -1.40 7.09
CA ALA A 256 -16.43 -0.74 6.98
C ALA A 256 -16.56 0.57 6.21
N ILE A 257 -16.00 1.66 6.72
CA ILE A 257 -15.96 2.94 6.01
C ILE A 257 -14.50 3.27 5.70
N LEU A 258 -14.16 3.23 4.41
CA LEU A 258 -12.87 3.64 3.90
C LEU A 258 -12.82 5.16 3.75
N VAL A 259 -11.81 5.80 4.37
CA VAL A 259 -11.57 7.25 4.32
C VAL A 259 -10.34 7.47 3.46
N ALA A 260 -10.56 7.86 2.20
CA ALA A 260 -9.53 7.98 1.18
C ALA A 260 -9.87 9.12 0.21
N GLU A 261 -8.98 10.09 0.06
CA GLU A 261 -9.22 11.24 -0.85
C GLU A 261 -9.42 10.77 -2.30
N CYS A 262 -8.56 9.85 -2.76
CA CYS A 262 -8.53 9.33 -4.13
C CYS A 262 -8.38 10.43 -5.20
N LYS A 263 -7.54 11.44 -4.92
CA LYS A 263 -7.28 12.55 -5.84
C LYS A 263 -6.68 12.09 -7.18
N GLY A 264 -5.91 11.02 -7.17
CA GLY A 264 -5.35 10.38 -8.35
C GLY A 264 -6.36 9.53 -9.15
N GLY A 265 -7.64 9.49 -8.75
CA GLY A 265 -8.70 8.77 -9.45
C GLY A 265 -8.77 7.28 -9.07
N LEU A 266 -9.13 6.43 -10.04
CA LEU A 266 -9.36 5.00 -9.80
C LEU A 266 -8.06 4.21 -9.60
N GLY A 267 -6.98 4.54 -10.32
CA GLY A 267 -5.67 3.90 -10.18
C GLY A 267 -5.61 2.41 -10.56
N SER A 268 -6.66 1.87 -11.16
CA SER A 268 -6.78 0.47 -11.56
C SER A 268 -7.49 0.37 -12.91
N ASP A 269 -6.83 -0.29 -13.86
CA ASP A 269 -7.38 -0.50 -15.20
C ASP A 269 -8.59 -1.45 -15.15
N ALA A 270 -8.58 -2.44 -14.28
CA ALA A 270 -9.67 -3.37 -14.09
C ALA A 270 -10.92 -2.68 -13.53
N ILE A 271 -10.76 -1.84 -12.50
CA ILE A 271 -11.87 -1.05 -11.94
C ILE A 271 -12.44 -0.10 -13.00
N GLN A 272 -11.58 0.56 -13.80
CA GLN A 272 -12.04 1.44 -14.85
C GLN A 272 -12.83 0.66 -15.92
N GLN A 273 -12.31 -0.46 -16.41
CA GLN A 273 -13.00 -1.29 -17.41
C GLN A 273 -14.33 -1.85 -16.87
N PHE A 274 -14.40 -2.18 -15.59
CA PHE A 274 -15.64 -2.62 -14.94
C PHE A 274 -16.70 -1.50 -14.90
N ILE A 275 -16.30 -0.28 -14.50
CA ILE A 275 -17.20 0.88 -14.48
C ILE A 275 -17.72 1.23 -15.86
N GLU A 276 -16.92 1.01 -16.89
CA GLU A 276 -17.26 1.20 -18.30
C GLU A 276 -18.01 0.01 -18.94
N ASP A 277 -18.42 -0.98 -18.14
CA ASP A 277 -19.10 -2.20 -18.54
C ASP A 277 -18.32 -3.05 -19.58
N ARG A 278 -16.97 -2.94 -19.61
CA ARG A 278 -16.05 -3.69 -20.49
C ARG A 278 -15.43 -4.92 -19.82
N LEU A 279 -15.56 -5.06 -18.52
CA LEU A 279 -15.06 -6.17 -17.73
C LEU A 279 -16.13 -6.60 -16.72
N SER A 280 -16.37 -7.90 -16.58
CA SER A 280 -17.29 -8.44 -15.57
C SER A 280 -16.53 -9.21 -14.48
N VAL A 281 -17.16 -9.39 -13.31
CA VAL A 281 -16.58 -10.15 -12.18
C VAL A 281 -16.35 -11.62 -12.56
N GLU A 282 -17.21 -12.20 -13.40
CA GLU A 282 -17.06 -13.59 -13.87
C GLU A 282 -15.77 -13.79 -14.66
N GLN A 283 -15.39 -12.80 -15.49
CA GLN A 283 -14.15 -12.84 -16.26
C GLN A 283 -12.89 -12.78 -15.38
N LEU A 284 -12.99 -12.23 -14.14
CA LEU A 284 -11.87 -12.17 -13.21
C LEU A 284 -11.51 -13.53 -12.59
N ARG A 285 -12.40 -14.49 -12.60
CA ARG A 285 -12.15 -15.80 -11.97
C ARG A 285 -11.14 -16.63 -12.76
N ASN A 286 -11.24 -16.62 -14.10
CA ASN A 286 -10.34 -17.31 -15.01
C ASN A 286 -10.02 -16.43 -16.22
N PRO A 287 -9.19 -15.39 -16.05
CA PRO A 287 -8.92 -14.44 -17.11
C PRO A 287 -7.96 -15.00 -18.16
N ALA A 288 -8.13 -14.60 -19.42
CA ALA A 288 -7.20 -14.92 -20.51
C ALA A 288 -5.93 -14.06 -20.45
N LYS A 289 -5.99 -12.90 -19.81
CA LYS A 289 -4.85 -11.98 -19.59
C LYS A 289 -4.99 -11.26 -18.26
N TYR A 290 -3.88 -10.88 -17.69
CA TYR A 290 -3.90 -10.03 -16.50
C TYR A 290 -4.20 -8.57 -16.89
N VAL A 291 -5.06 -7.93 -16.10
CA VAL A 291 -5.37 -6.50 -16.16
C VAL A 291 -5.08 -5.92 -14.78
N ASN A 292 -4.33 -4.83 -14.72
CA ASN A 292 -3.89 -4.24 -13.45
C ASN A 292 -5.06 -3.94 -12.50
N GLY A 293 -4.96 -4.47 -11.27
CA GLY A 293 -5.96 -4.31 -10.20
C GLY A 293 -7.19 -5.21 -10.33
N MET A 294 -7.12 -6.27 -11.15
CA MET A 294 -8.23 -7.23 -11.26
C MET A 294 -8.44 -8.01 -9.96
N GLU A 295 -7.39 -8.24 -9.18
CA GLU A 295 -7.46 -8.83 -7.84
C GLU A 295 -8.31 -7.98 -6.90
N ASP A 296 -8.11 -6.66 -6.90
CA ASP A 296 -8.86 -5.74 -6.04
C ASP A 296 -10.35 -5.75 -6.36
N LEU A 297 -10.69 -5.75 -7.66
CA LEU A 297 -12.09 -5.82 -8.09
C LEU A 297 -12.73 -7.16 -7.71
N LEU A 298 -11.99 -8.28 -7.85
CA LEU A 298 -12.46 -9.60 -7.46
C LEU A 298 -12.69 -9.66 -5.94
N PHE A 299 -11.71 -9.23 -5.15
CA PHE A 299 -11.79 -9.19 -3.69
C PHE A 299 -12.95 -8.31 -3.22
N LEU A 300 -13.12 -7.13 -3.82
CA LEU A 300 -14.22 -6.23 -3.50
C LEU A 300 -15.57 -6.93 -3.69
N SER A 301 -15.77 -7.60 -4.82
CA SER A 301 -17.02 -8.32 -5.11
C SER A 301 -17.28 -9.48 -4.14
N GLU A 302 -16.24 -10.13 -3.63
CA GLU A 302 -16.40 -11.26 -2.71
C GLU A 302 -16.64 -10.79 -1.27
N ILE A 303 -15.88 -9.80 -0.76
CA ILE A 303 -16.07 -9.34 0.62
C ILE A 303 -17.40 -8.61 0.84
N GLN A 304 -17.94 -7.95 -0.20
CA GLN A 304 -19.26 -7.29 -0.13
C GLN A 304 -20.42 -8.28 0.12
N LYS A 305 -20.20 -9.58 -0.04
CA LYS A 305 -21.16 -10.62 0.38
C LYS A 305 -21.22 -10.79 1.90
N ASN A 306 -20.17 -10.32 2.61
CA ASN A 306 -20.03 -10.49 4.04
C ASN A 306 -20.36 -9.21 4.82
N PHE A 307 -19.99 -8.04 4.32
CA PHE A 307 -20.22 -6.75 4.99
C PHE A 307 -20.37 -5.59 4.00
N GLN A 308 -20.96 -4.51 4.46
CA GLN A 308 -21.15 -3.29 3.67
C GLN A 308 -19.87 -2.43 3.69
N ILE A 309 -19.64 -1.71 2.59
CA ILE A 309 -18.49 -0.81 2.44
C ILE A 309 -18.99 0.59 2.12
N GLY A 310 -18.61 1.55 2.96
CA GLY A 310 -18.75 2.99 2.72
C GLY A 310 -17.44 3.59 2.22
N LEU A 311 -17.53 4.63 1.42
CA LEU A 311 -16.39 5.39 0.91
C LEU A 311 -16.58 6.88 1.17
N VAL A 312 -15.65 7.47 1.92
CA VAL A 312 -15.49 8.93 2.04
C VAL A 312 -14.37 9.34 1.09
N SER A 313 -14.72 10.02 0.00
CA SER A 313 -13.78 10.36 -1.07
C SER A 313 -14.25 11.58 -1.86
N ILE A 314 -13.35 12.21 -2.64
CA ILE A 314 -13.72 13.22 -3.64
C ILE A 314 -14.14 12.59 -4.98
N LEU A 315 -14.07 11.27 -5.11
CA LEU A 315 -14.52 10.59 -6.32
C LEU A 315 -16.02 10.83 -6.55
N PRO A 316 -16.45 10.98 -7.82
CA PRO A 316 -17.87 11.07 -8.14
C PRO A 316 -18.66 9.89 -7.57
N GLU A 317 -19.82 10.17 -6.99
CA GLU A 317 -20.73 9.17 -6.39
C GLU A 317 -21.05 8.02 -7.35
N PHE A 318 -21.08 8.29 -8.65
CA PHE A 318 -21.28 7.29 -9.70
C PHE A 318 -20.28 6.13 -9.59
N TYR A 319 -19.00 6.39 -9.32
CA TYR A 319 -17.98 5.34 -9.20
C TYR A 319 -18.22 4.45 -7.99
N ALA A 320 -18.51 5.05 -6.85
CA ALA A 320 -18.85 4.29 -5.64
C ALA A 320 -20.08 3.39 -5.87
N LYS A 321 -21.13 3.93 -6.49
CA LYS A 321 -22.37 3.18 -6.81
C LYS A 321 -22.11 2.01 -7.77
N LYS A 322 -21.32 2.22 -8.83
CA LYS A 322 -20.94 1.14 -9.77
C LYS A 322 -20.17 0.02 -9.10
N LEU A 323 -19.39 0.34 -8.06
CA LEU A 323 -18.65 -0.61 -7.25
C LEU A 323 -19.46 -1.14 -6.06
N SER A 324 -20.78 -0.90 -6.00
CA SER A 324 -21.65 -1.30 -4.89
C SER A 324 -21.17 -0.79 -3.52
N MET A 325 -20.50 0.36 -3.49
CA MET A 325 -20.08 1.05 -2.28
C MET A 325 -21.04 2.19 -1.93
N ILE A 326 -21.19 2.47 -0.63
CA ILE A 326 -21.99 3.57 -0.13
C ILE A 326 -21.15 4.85 -0.22
N SER A 327 -21.54 5.80 -1.07
CA SER A 327 -20.86 7.10 -1.17
C SER A 327 -21.25 7.99 0.00
N LEU A 328 -20.24 8.50 0.71
CA LEU A 328 -20.42 9.39 1.87
C LEU A 328 -19.68 10.70 1.61
N PRO A 329 -20.36 11.87 1.69
CA PRO A 329 -19.76 13.13 1.26
C PRO A 329 -18.73 13.69 2.25
N GLY A 330 -18.50 13.03 3.38
CA GLY A 330 -17.50 13.42 4.36
C GLY A 330 -17.56 12.59 5.64
N ILE A 331 -16.54 12.74 6.48
CA ILE A 331 -16.36 11.93 7.69
C ILE A 331 -17.51 12.10 8.72
N LYS A 332 -18.10 13.27 8.81
CA LYS A 332 -19.28 13.50 9.67
C LYS A 332 -20.44 12.61 9.25
N TYR A 333 -20.71 12.54 7.94
CA TYR A 333 -21.78 11.69 7.41
C TYR A 333 -21.48 10.20 7.58
N ALA A 334 -20.21 9.82 7.64
CA ALA A 334 -19.81 8.46 7.95
C ALA A 334 -20.29 8.03 9.33
N MET A 335 -20.04 8.86 10.35
CA MET A 335 -20.48 8.57 11.72
C MET A 335 -22.02 8.58 11.83
N ASP A 336 -22.69 9.56 11.23
CA ASP A 336 -24.15 9.63 11.21
C ASP A 336 -24.77 8.39 10.53
N TYR A 337 -24.17 7.92 9.44
CA TYR A 337 -24.60 6.72 8.72
C TYR A 337 -24.47 5.47 9.58
N ILE A 338 -23.34 5.28 10.27
CA ILE A 338 -23.14 4.17 11.21
C ILE A 338 -24.23 4.18 12.29
N LEU A 339 -24.43 5.31 12.96
CA LEU A 339 -25.39 5.42 14.06
C LEU A 339 -26.84 5.20 13.60
N LYS A 340 -27.17 5.64 12.38
CA LYS A 340 -28.49 5.44 11.78
C LYS A 340 -28.75 3.98 11.41
N THR A 341 -27.76 3.29 10.86
CA THR A 341 -27.93 1.93 10.32
C THR A 341 -27.66 0.84 11.34
N GLN A 342 -26.68 1.05 12.24
CA GLN A 342 -26.25 0.06 13.22
C GLN A 342 -26.77 0.36 14.65
N GLY A 343 -27.40 1.51 14.85
CA GLY A 343 -27.97 1.95 16.12
C GLY A 343 -27.15 3.02 16.85
N THR A 344 -27.84 3.85 17.63
CA THR A 344 -27.24 5.02 18.29
C THR A 344 -26.16 4.70 19.34
N ARG A 345 -26.13 3.46 19.84
CA ARG A 345 -25.13 2.95 20.79
C ARG A 345 -24.02 2.13 20.12
N GLN A 346 -24.00 2.09 18.76
CA GLN A 346 -22.98 1.35 18.04
C GLN A 346 -21.60 1.89 18.39
N LYS A 347 -20.71 0.98 18.77
CA LYS A 347 -19.31 1.27 18.98
C LYS A 347 -18.53 1.05 17.68
N VAL A 348 -17.52 1.87 17.45
CA VAL A 348 -16.75 1.96 16.21
C VAL A 348 -15.28 1.85 16.52
N ALA A 349 -14.59 0.92 15.85
CA ALA A 349 -13.14 0.89 15.82
C ALA A 349 -12.63 1.88 14.77
N VAL A 350 -11.59 2.62 15.09
CA VAL A 350 -11.01 3.66 14.22
C VAL A 350 -9.56 3.34 13.94
N VAL A 351 -9.22 3.13 12.67
CA VAL A 351 -7.87 2.79 12.18
C VAL A 351 -7.25 4.01 11.53
N SER A 352 -6.15 4.50 12.06
CA SER A 352 -5.49 5.72 11.58
C SER A 352 -4.63 5.50 10.33
N ASP A 353 -4.06 4.29 10.16
CA ASP A 353 -3.19 3.92 9.04
C ASP A 353 -3.43 2.45 8.64
N GLY A 354 -4.50 2.22 7.90
CA GLY A 354 -4.87 0.88 7.42
C GLY A 354 -3.90 0.31 6.39
N ALA A 355 -3.09 1.13 5.73
CA ALA A 355 -2.12 0.64 4.76
C ALA A 355 -0.97 -0.16 5.41
N ARG A 356 -0.62 0.19 6.67
CA ARG A 356 0.52 -0.39 7.39
C ARG A 356 0.15 -1.33 8.55
N LEU A 357 -1.15 -1.55 8.77
CA LEU A 357 -1.67 -2.41 9.84
C LEU A 357 -2.48 -3.55 9.24
N LEU A 358 -2.29 -4.75 9.75
CA LEU A 358 -3.11 -5.93 9.43
C LEU A 358 -3.91 -6.31 10.67
N LEU A 359 -5.23 -6.28 10.57
CA LEU A 359 -6.15 -6.54 11.69
C LEU A 359 -6.78 -7.94 11.61
N ARG A 360 -6.82 -8.60 12.76
CA ARG A 360 -7.41 -9.92 12.94
C ARG A 360 -8.37 -9.93 14.12
#